data_9c22ebf1580750d216a3839e2d721500
#
_entry.id   9c22ebf1580750d216a3839e2d721500
#
_cell.length_a   1.000
_cell.length_b   1.000
_cell.length_c   1.000
_cell.angle_alpha   90.00
_cell.angle_beta   90.00
_cell.angle_gamma   90.00
#
_symmetry.space_group_name_H-M   'P 1'
#
loop_
_entity.id
_entity.type
_entity.pdbx_description
1 polymer ?
#
loop_
_entity_poly.entity_id
_entity_poly.type
_entity_poly.pdbx_seq_one_letter_code
_entity_poly.pdbx_strand_id
1 'polypeptide(L)'
;MNKPVPRSGGIHTIVYENKDDLYKAYMPFVKNGGLFIPTVKPFSINDELFIVLHLPDSTEKTPVSSKVVWITPVGAQGKKIPGIGVQFRDDGSARTRIETVLAGLLKSNSPTLTM
;
A
#
# COMPACT_ATOMS: atom_id res chain seq x y z
N MET A 1 20.46 26.91 6.53
CA MET A 1 19.46 26.43 5.57
C MET A 1 18.98 25.05 5.91
N ASN A 2 17.70 24.87 6.02
CA ASN A 2 17.15 23.57 6.38
C ASN A 2 17.19 22.62 5.18
N LYS A 3 17.48 21.36 5.48
CA LYS A 3 17.33 20.33 4.45
C LYS A 3 15.86 20.20 4.07
N PRO A 4 15.56 19.97 2.80
CA PRO A 4 14.19 19.60 2.47
C PRO A 4 13.82 18.31 3.20
N VAL A 5 12.66 18.31 3.85
CA VAL A 5 12.15 17.13 4.51
C VAL A 5 11.05 16.53 3.66
N PRO A 6 10.86 15.19 3.72
CA PRO A 6 9.74 14.58 3.04
C PRO A 6 8.44 15.21 3.51
N ARG A 7 7.55 15.46 2.57
CA ARG A 7 6.25 16.02 2.91
C ARG A 7 5.43 14.98 3.66
N SER A 8 4.74 15.43 4.71
CA SER A 8 3.81 14.56 5.40
C SER A 8 2.55 14.40 4.55
N GLY A 9 2.19 13.17 4.24
CA GLY A 9 0.96 12.84 3.52
C GLY A 9 -0.25 12.69 4.42
N GLY A 10 -0.08 12.83 5.74
CA GLY A 10 -1.16 12.72 6.70
C GLY A 10 -1.45 11.30 7.12
N ILE A 11 -2.65 11.10 7.68
CA ILE A 11 -3.13 9.80 8.15
C ILE A 11 -4.22 9.32 7.20
N HIS A 12 -4.09 8.09 6.72
CA HIS A 12 -5.04 7.49 5.79
C HIS A 12 -5.58 6.19 6.35
N THR A 13 -6.89 6.08 6.46
CA THR A 13 -7.55 4.84 6.86
C THR A 13 -7.94 4.09 5.60
N ILE A 14 -7.53 2.83 5.52
CA ILE A 14 -7.80 1.97 4.37
C ILE A 14 -8.48 0.71 4.84
N VAL A 15 -9.67 0.45 4.31
CA VAL A 15 -10.48 -0.70 4.70
C VAL A 15 -10.51 -1.70 3.55
N TYR A 16 -10.13 -2.93 3.84
CA TYR A 16 -10.28 -4.05 2.90
C TYR A 16 -11.33 -5.00 3.44
N GLU A 17 -12.47 -5.06 2.77
CA GLU A 17 -13.59 -5.89 3.22
C GLU A 17 -13.43 -7.35 2.81
N ASN A 18 -12.63 -7.62 1.79
CA ASN A 18 -12.40 -8.99 1.32
C ASN A 18 -10.94 -9.19 0.95
N LYS A 19 -10.56 -10.46 0.89
CA LYS A 19 -9.16 -10.84 0.62
C LYS A 19 -8.73 -10.52 -0.80
N ASP A 20 -9.65 -10.55 -1.77
CA ASP A 20 -9.31 -10.28 -3.15
C ASP A 20 -8.86 -8.84 -3.35
N ASP A 21 -9.54 -7.89 -2.74
CA ASP A 21 -9.15 -6.49 -2.84
C ASP A 21 -7.80 -6.25 -2.20
N LEU A 22 -7.54 -6.86 -1.05
CA LEU A 22 -6.24 -6.77 -0.39
C LEU A 22 -5.14 -7.40 -1.26
N TYR A 23 -5.42 -8.56 -1.84
CA TYR A 23 -4.45 -9.25 -2.70
C TYR A 23 -4.05 -8.38 -3.89
N LYS A 24 -5.02 -7.73 -4.53
CA LYS A 24 -4.75 -6.88 -5.68
C LYS A 24 -3.90 -5.66 -5.33
N ALA A 25 -4.03 -5.17 -4.11
CA ALA A 25 -3.30 -3.98 -3.67
C ALA A 25 -1.93 -4.31 -3.07
N TYR A 26 -1.74 -5.53 -2.58
CA TYR A 26 -0.50 -5.90 -1.90
C TYR A 26 0.68 -5.99 -2.87
N MET A 27 1.80 -5.39 -2.47
CA MET A 27 3.02 -5.33 -3.27
C MET A 27 4.14 -6.12 -2.56
N PRO A 28 4.16 -7.45 -2.71
CA PRO A 28 5.14 -8.29 -2.00
C PRO A 28 6.58 -8.11 -2.49
N PHE A 29 6.76 -7.59 -3.70
CA PHE A 29 8.08 -7.36 -4.27
C PHE A 29 8.77 -6.11 -3.70
N VAL A 30 8.05 -5.27 -2.97
CA VAL A 30 8.64 -4.10 -2.30
C VAL A 30 9.32 -4.58 -1.02
N LYS A 31 10.54 -4.09 -0.78
CA LYS A 31 11.25 -4.42 0.44
C LYS A 31 10.37 -4.09 1.65
N ASN A 32 10.24 -5.05 2.56
CA ASN A 32 9.39 -4.95 3.75
C ASN A 32 7.89 -4.93 3.44
N GLY A 33 7.50 -5.15 2.17
CA GLY A 33 6.11 -5.14 1.76
C GLY A 33 5.57 -3.76 1.52
N GLY A 34 4.49 -3.69 0.78
CA GLY A 34 3.85 -2.42 0.46
C GLY A 34 2.42 -2.61 0.00
N LEU A 35 1.77 -1.48 -0.27
CA LEU A 35 0.40 -1.45 -0.76
C LEU A 35 0.26 -0.42 -1.86
N PHE A 36 -0.58 -0.75 -2.84
CA PHE A 36 -1.03 0.20 -3.84
C PHE A 36 -2.30 0.89 -3.35
N ILE A 37 -2.29 2.22 -3.36
CA ILE A 37 -3.42 3.03 -2.89
C ILE A 37 -3.93 3.84 -4.08
N PRO A 38 -5.15 3.53 -4.60
CA PRO A 38 -5.73 4.33 -5.67
C PRO A 38 -5.99 5.76 -5.19
N THR A 39 -5.53 6.72 -5.95
CA THR A 39 -5.73 8.13 -5.64
C THR A 39 -5.37 8.98 -6.84
N VAL A 40 -6.00 10.15 -6.94
CA VAL A 40 -5.60 11.16 -7.92
C VAL A 40 -4.92 12.36 -7.26
N LYS A 41 -4.70 12.28 -5.94
CA LYS A 41 -4.00 13.35 -5.23
C LYS A 41 -2.53 13.39 -5.64
N PRO A 42 -1.92 14.57 -5.70
CA PRO A 42 -0.52 14.71 -6.08
C PRO A 42 0.40 14.34 -4.92
N PHE A 43 1.00 13.17 -5.02
CA PHE A 43 2.04 12.73 -4.10
C PHE A 43 3.39 12.76 -4.82
N SER A 44 4.46 12.80 -4.04
CA SER A 44 5.82 12.71 -4.55
C SER A 44 6.51 11.49 -3.97
N ILE A 45 7.49 10.97 -4.70
CA ILE A 45 8.33 9.87 -4.19
C ILE A 45 8.96 10.34 -2.87
N ASN A 46 8.99 9.45 -1.89
CA ASN A 46 9.48 9.66 -0.52
C ASN A 46 8.53 10.44 0.39
N ASP A 47 7.37 10.87 -0.08
CA ASP A 47 6.36 11.41 0.83
C ASP A 47 6.04 10.36 1.88
N GLU A 48 5.84 10.81 3.12
CA GLU A 48 5.54 9.92 4.23
C GLU A 48 4.04 9.91 4.50
N LEU A 49 3.47 8.71 4.68
CA LEU A 49 2.07 8.53 5.04
C LEU A 49 1.98 7.61 6.25
N PHE A 50 1.07 7.93 7.16
CA PHE A 50 0.70 7.03 8.24
C PHE A 50 -0.62 6.37 7.84
N ILE A 51 -0.62 5.04 7.79
CA ILE A 51 -1.76 4.26 7.31
C ILE A 51 -2.35 3.48 8.47
N VAL A 52 -3.66 3.47 8.55
CA VAL A 52 -4.38 2.59 9.48
C VAL A 52 -5.15 1.59 8.62
N LEU A 53 -4.72 0.34 8.68
CA LEU A 53 -5.31 -0.73 7.87
C LEU A 53 -6.39 -1.46 8.64
N HIS A 54 -7.52 -1.68 7.96
CA HIS A 54 -8.57 -2.58 8.42
C HIS A 54 -8.53 -3.80 7.50
N LEU A 55 -8.04 -4.91 8.02
CA LEU A 55 -7.87 -6.12 7.23
C LEU A 55 -9.12 -6.99 7.27
N PRO A 56 -9.39 -7.79 6.21
CA PRO A 56 -10.53 -8.71 6.21
C PRO A 56 -10.42 -9.70 7.37
N ASP A 57 -11.56 -10.06 7.92
CA ASP A 57 -11.67 -11.05 9.00
C ASP A 57 -10.94 -10.63 10.29
N SER A 58 -10.67 -9.33 10.45
CA SER A 58 -10.01 -8.82 11.64
C SER A 58 -10.79 -7.63 12.19
N THR A 59 -10.93 -7.58 13.51
CA THR A 59 -11.52 -6.44 14.19
C THR A 59 -10.47 -5.45 14.64
N GLU A 60 -9.20 -5.82 14.56
CA GLU A 60 -8.10 -4.95 14.97
C GLU A 60 -7.62 -4.10 13.81
N LYS A 61 -7.27 -2.86 14.14
CA LYS A 61 -6.64 -1.95 13.19
C LYS A 61 -5.13 -2.17 13.20
N THR A 62 -4.51 -2.06 12.04
CA THR A 62 -3.05 -2.19 11.91
C THR A 62 -2.47 -0.85 11.49
N PRO A 63 -1.95 -0.06 12.43
CA PRO A 63 -1.28 1.19 12.07
C PRO A 63 0.12 0.91 11.55
N VAL A 64 0.52 1.62 10.50
CA VAL A 64 1.86 1.45 9.93
C VAL A 64 2.33 2.73 9.27
N SER A 65 3.59 3.09 9.52
CA SER A 65 4.24 4.17 8.80
C SER A 65 4.69 3.67 7.44
N SER A 66 4.61 4.54 6.44
CA SER A 66 4.98 4.17 5.08
C SER A 66 5.55 5.37 4.33
N LYS A 67 6.15 5.09 3.18
CA LYS A 67 6.60 6.15 2.28
C LYS A 67 6.25 5.79 0.84
N VAL A 68 6.02 6.79 0.02
CA VAL A 68 5.70 6.62 -1.40
C VAL A 68 6.94 6.15 -2.15
N VAL A 69 6.83 5.01 -2.83
CA VAL A 69 7.93 4.45 -3.65
C VAL A 69 7.50 4.20 -5.09
N TRP A 70 6.24 4.43 -5.42
CA TRP A 70 5.69 4.16 -6.75
C TRP A 70 4.56 5.15 -7.03
N ILE A 71 4.50 5.65 -8.26
CA ILE A 71 3.40 6.52 -8.68
C ILE A 71 2.90 6.06 -10.03
N THR A 72 1.57 5.82 -10.12
CA THR A 72 0.89 5.63 -11.40
C THR A 72 0.09 6.88 -11.67
N PRO A 73 0.50 7.72 -12.62
CA PRO A 73 -0.18 8.99 -12.86
C PRO A 73 -1.52 8.81 -13.57
N VAL A 74 -2.37 9.82 -13.46
CA VAL A 74 -3.60 9.88 -14.22
C VAL A 74 -3.24 9.87 -15.71
N GLY A 75 -3.95 9.05 -16.49
CA GLY A 75 -3.70 8.94 -17.93
C GLY A 75 -2.56 8.02 -18.31
N ALA A 76 -2.02 7.24 -17.37
CA ALA A 76 -1.00 6.25 -17.70
C ALA A 76 -1.52 5.25 -18.73
N GLN A 77 -0.62 4.79 -19.58
CA GLN A 77 -1.00 3.86 -20.66
C GLN A 77 -1.52 2.53 -20.10
N GLY A 78 -2.35 1.86 -20.89
CA GLY A 78 -2.89 0.55 -20.52
C GLY A 78 -4.05 0.62 -19.55
N LYS A 79 -4.71 1.75 -19.45
CA LYS A 79 -5.87 1.96 -18.58
C LYS A 79 -5.58 1.62 -17.12
N LYS A 80 -4.35 1.91 -16.68
CA LYS A 80 -3.96 1.65 -15.32
C LYS A 80 -4.71 2.57 -14.35
N ILE A 81 -5.00 2.04 -13.17
CA ILE A 81 -5.64 2.81 -12.11
C ILE A 81 -4.61 3.80 -11.56
N PRO A 82 -4.90 5.12 -11.54
CA PRO A 82 -3.97 6.06 -10.93
C PRO A 82 -3.88 5.84 -9.43
N GLY A 83 -2.68 6.01 -8.90
CA GLY A 83 -2.45 5.84 -7.48
C GLY A 83 -1.00 5.83 -7.11
N ILE A 84 -0.74 5.45 -5.88
CA ILE A 84 0.61 5.39 -5.33
C ILE A 84 0.87 4.02 -4.73
N GLY A 85 2.14 3.59 -4.80
CA GLY A 85 2.60 2.45 -4.04
C GLY A 85 3.38 2.95 -2.84
N VAL A 86 3.10 2.40 -1.67
CA VAL A 86 3.80 2.77 -0.44
C VAL A 86 4.56 1.58 0.11
N GLN A 87 5.74 1.85 0.64
CA GLN A 87 6.56 0.85 1.32
C GLN A 87 6.34 0.97 2.83
N PHE A 88 6.10 -0.16 3.48
CA PHE A 88 5.98 -0.16 4.93
C PHE A 88 7.34 0.12 5.57
N ARG A 89 7.31 0.90 6.65
CA ARG A 89 8.51 1.30 7.39
C ARG A 89 8.44 0.84 8.83
N ASP A 90 7.88 -0.34 9.05
CA ASP A 90 7.82 -0.94 10.37
C ASP A 90 8.81 -2.10 10.46
N ASP A 91 8.67 -2.92 11.49
CA ASP A 91 9.52 -4.07 11.74
C ASP A 91 9.12 -5.33 10.96
N GLY A 92 8.21 -5.21 10.01
CA GLY A 92 7.68 -6.33 9.25
C GLY A 92 6.34 -6.84 9.76
N SER A 93 5.79 -6.25 10.81
CA SER A 93 4.52 -6.68 11.37
C SER A 93 3.36 -6.54 10.40
N ALA A 94 3.30 -5.42 9.67
CA ALA A 94 2.23 -5.20 8.71
C ALA A 94 2.28 -6.23 7.59
N ARG A 95 3.45 -6.51 7.06
CA ARG A 95 3.65 -7.53 6.04
C ARG A 95 3.18 -8.89 6.54
N THR A 96 3.58 -9.27 7.75
CA THR A 96 3.22 -10.57 8.33
C THR A 96 1.70 -10.69 8.48
N ARG A 97 1.04 -9.65 8.95
CA ARG A 97 -0.42 -9.67 9.10
C ARG A 97 -1.12 -9.82 7.76
N ILE A 98 -0.67 -9.08 6.75
CA ILE A 98 -1.25 -9.16 5.41
C ILE A 98 -1.05 -10.55 4.82
N GLU A 99 0.15 -11.09 4.91
CA GLU A 99 0.44 -12.41 4.33
C GLU A 99 -0.30 -13.52 5.05
N THR A 100 -0.54 -13.36 6.34
CA THR A 100 -1.38 -14.31 7.09
C THR A 100 -2.81 -14.30 6.57
N VAL A 101 -3.38 -13.12 6.35
CA VAL A 101 -4.73 -12.99 5.79
C VAL A 101 -4.80 -13.57 4.37
N LEU A 102 -3.76 -13.35 3.58
CA LEU A 102 -3.72 -13.76 2.18
C LEU A 102 -3.19 -15.18 1.96
N ALA A 103 -2.93 -15.92 3.03
CA ALA A 103 -2.42 -17.29 2.91
C ALA A 103 -3.33 -18.11 1.98
N GLY A 104 -2.73 -18.73 0.97
CA GLY A 104 -3.47 -19.44 -0.06
C GLY A 104 -3.62 -18.62 -1.34
N LEU A 105 -4.01 -17.35 -1.24
CA LEU A 105 -4.15 -16.49 -2.42
C LEU A 105 -2.79 -16.11 -3.02
N LEU A 106 -1.77 -15.96 -2.18
CA LEU A 106 -0.43 -15.62 -2.68
C LEU A 106 0.18 -16.71 -3.53
N LYS A 107 -0.38 -17.91 -3.50
CA LYS A 107 0.05 -19.03 -4.35
C LYS A 107 -0.67 -19.08 -5.67
N SER A 108 -1.66 -18.21 -5.88
CA SER A 108 -2.43 -18.19 -7.12
C SER A 108 -1.69 -17.35 -8.17
N ASN A 109 -2.10 -17.51 -9.43
CA ASN A 109 -1.57 -16.73 -10.54
C ASN A 109 -2.44 -15.53 -10.89
N SER A 110 -3.31 -15.13 -9.99
CA SER A 110 -4.20 -13.99 -10.23
C SER A 110 -3.40 -12.70 -10.35
N PRO A 111 -3.74 -11.80 -11.28
CA PRO A 111 -3.04 -10.54 -11.43
C PRO A 111 -3.32 -9.59 -10.28
N THR A 112 -2.36 -8.73 -9.99
CA THR A 112 -2.53 -7.64 -9.03
C THR A 112 -2.65 -6.31 -9.75
N LEU A 113 -2.85 -5.22 -8.99
CA LEU A 113 -3.03 -3.88 -9.59
C LEU A 113 -1.73 -3.34 -10.19
N THR A 114 -0.58 -3.86 -9.80
CA THR A 114 0.73 -3.39 -10.26
C THR A 114 1.48 -4.39 -11.14
N MET A 115 0.91 -5.52 -11.44
CA MET A 115 1.58 -6.54 -12.23
C MET A 115 0.69 -7.07 -13.34
#